data_f237c15abc8f70aed92c908c6c0062f1
#
_entry.id   f237c15abc8f70aed92c908c6c0062f1
#
_cell.length_a   1.000
_cell.length_b   1.000
_cell.length_c   1.000
_cell.angle_alpha   90.00
_cell.angle_beta   90.00
_cell.angle_gamma   90.00
#
_symmetry.space_group_name_H-M   'P 1'
#
loop_
_entity.id
_entity.type
_entity.pdbx_description
1 polymer ?
#
loop_
_entity_poly.entity_id
_entity_poly.type
_entity_poly.pdbx_seq_one_letter_code
_entity_poly.pdbx_strand_id
1 'polypeptide(L)'
;MLVQIDQMAGDWSYHGVNLLAGNNLQVLFNENGTSSLNIAGVNFNSAGLGLSTIAAGGFQNASTITTAESAINAAIGTVRAQTETFGTNSSTIQTRQDFEKNMINTLQTGASNLVLADQNQESANLLTLQTQQQLEISALSIANQANQSVLKLFP
;
A
#
# COMPACT_ATOMS: atom_id res chain seq x y z
N MET A 1 19.21 23.41 26.31
CA MET A 1 19.17 23.23 24.86
C MET A 1 19.52 21.80 24.43
N LEU A 2 20.70 21.21 24.77
CA LEU A 2 21.03 19.83 24.38
C LEU A 2 20.00 18.80 24.88
N VAL A 3 19.57 18.88 26.16
CA VAL A 3 18.51 18.04 26.71
C VAL A 3 17.20 18.14 25.93
N GLN A 4 16.87 19.29 25.37
CA GLN A 4 15.67 19.45 24.55
C GLN A 4 15.81 18.75 23.20
N ILE A 5 17.02 18.75 22.61
CA ILE A 5 17.30 17.98 21.39
C ILE A 5 17.15 16.48 21.65
N ASP A 6 17.71 16.02 22.78
CA ASP A 6 17.62 14.61 23.17
C ASP A 6 16.17 14.17 23.42
N GLN A 7 15.37 15.02 24.07
CA GLN A 7 13.94 14.77 24.29
C GLN A 7 13.17 14.73 22.93
N MET A 8 13.39 15.73 22.08
CA MET A 8 12.76 15.75 20.77
C MET A 8 13.11 14.52 19.94
N ALA A 9 14.37 14.09 19.94
CA ALA A 9 14.76 12.85 19.25
C ALA A 9 14.09 11.60 19.84
N GLY A 10 13.86 11.58 21.17
CA GLY A 10 13.21 10.48 21.87
C GLY A 10 11.69 10.40 21.67
N ASP A 11 11.03 11.53 21.52
CA ASP A 11 9.56 11.63 21.46
C ASP A 11 8.96 11.13 20.14
N TRP A 12 9.74 11.08 19.07
CA TRP A 12 9.30 10.68 17.73
C TRP A 12 9.35 9.16 17.54
N SER A 13 8.51 8.42 18.26
CA SER A 13 8.38 6.98 18.07
C SER A 13 7.00 6.60 17.52
N TYR A 14 6.98 5.62 16.62
CA TYR A 14 5.75 5.03 16.09
C TYR A 14 5.83 3.51 16.17
N HIS A 15 4.88 2.88 16.86
CA HIS A 15 4.86 1.43 17.12
C HIS A 15 6.19 0.86 17.67
N GLY A 16 6.87 1.62 18.53
CA GLY A 16 8.14 1.20 19.13
C GLY A 16 9.37 1.40 18.22
N VAL A 17 9.19 1.92 17.02
CA VAL A 17 10.30 2.27 16.11
C VAL A 17 10.53 3.77 16.14
N ASN A 18 11.75 4.18 16.45
CA ASN A 18 12.17 5.57 16.41
C ASN A 18 13.38 5.72 15.48
N LEU A 19 13.13 6.24 14.27
CA LEU A 19 14.18 6.47 13.26
C LEU A 19 15.21 7.51 13.68
N LEU A 20 14.86 8.41 14.62
CA LEU A 20 15.77 9.44 15.15
C LEU A 20 16.61 8.94 16.32
N ALA A 21 16.29 7.75 16.85
CA ALA A 21 17.07 7.05 17.88
C ALA A 21 17.89 5.88 17.30
N GLY A 22 18.01 5.81 15.96
CA GLY A 22 18.81 4.77 15.28
C GLY A 22 18.10 3.46 15.03
N ASN A 23 16.79 3.35 15.29
CA ASN A 23 16.04 2.15 14.92
C ASN A 23 15.82 2.10 13.42
N ASN A 24 15.89 0.92 12.83
CA ASN A 24 15.57 0.71 11.41
C ASN A 24 14.09 0.39 11.24
N LEU A 25 13.50 0.88 10.15
CA LEU A 25 12.14 0.54 9.73
C LEU A 25 12.19 -0.24 8.43
N GLN A 26 11.68 -1.47 8.46
CA GLN A 26 11.52 -2.27 7.26
C GLN A 26 10.07 -2.19 6.77
N VAL A 27 9.88 -1.72 5.54
CA VAL A 27 8.59 -1.68 4.85
C VAL A 27 8.56 -2.81 3.84
N LEU A 28 7.62 -3.73 3.99
CA LEU A 28 7.40 -4.84 3.06
C LEU A 28 6.44 -4.42 1.95
N PHE A 29 6.74 -4.78 0.72
CA PHE A 29 5.93 -4.47 -0.48
C PHE A 29 5.22 -5.69 -1.06
N ASN A 30 5.44 -6.87 -0.51
CA ASN A 30 4.77 -8.08 -0.94
C ASN A 30 4.50 -9.01 0.26
N GLU A 31 3.55 -9.90 0.09
CA GLU A 31 3.12 -10.87 1.11
C GLU A 31 4.22 -11.85 1.53
N ASN A 32 5.13 -12.18 0.61
CA ASN A 32 6.22 -13.13 0.83
C ASN A 32 7.46 -12.50 1.44
N GLY A 33 7.48 -11.18 1.69
CA GLY A 33 8.60 -10.47 2.30
C GLY A 33 9.86 -10.40 1.43
N THR A 34 9.81 -10.79 0.15
CA THR A 34 10.97 -10.78 -0.76
C THR A 34 11.28 -9.41 -1.33
N SER A 35 10.30 -8.48 -1.30
CA SER A 35 10.46 -7.10 -1.71
C SER A 35 10.26 -6.20 -0.51
N SER A 36 11.31 -5.51 -0.08
CA SER A 36 11.27 -4.62 1.08
C SER A 36 12.15 -3.39 0.87
N LEU A 37 11.78 -2.31 1.55
CA LEU A 37 12.60 -1.12 1.71
C LEU A 37 13.04 -1.05 3.17
N ASN A 38 14.34 -1.05 3.40
CA ASN A 38 14.89 -0.82 4.73
C ASN A 38 15.28 0.65 4.88
N ILE A 39 14.61 1.35 5.80
CA ILE A 39 14.90 2.74 6.15
C ILE A 39 15.79 2.71 7.37
N ALA A 40 17.06 3.06 7.18
CA ALA A 40 18.02 3.13 8.27
C ALA A 40 17.71 4.35 9.16
N GLY A 41 17.59 4.11 10.46
CA GLY A 41 17.50 5.19 11.44
C GLY A 41 18.89 5.79 11.73
N VAL A 42 18.87 7.02 12.21
CA VAL A 42 20.06 7.77 12.59
C VAL A 42 19.85 8.34 13.99
N ASN A 43 20.90 8.33 14.78
CA ASN A 43 20.83 8.88 16.12
C ASN A 43 20.98 10.41 16.09
N PHE A 44 19.85 11.09 16.30
CA PHE A 44 19.76 12.56 16.31
C PHE A 44 19.73 13.18 17.72
N ASN A 45 20.18 12.45 18.72
CA ASN A 45 20.44 13.06 20.01
C ASN A 45 21.69 13.99 19.92
N SER A 46 21.93 14.77 20.95
CA SER A 46 23.05 15.70 21.00
C SER A 46 24.40 15.03 20.76
N ALA A 47 24.61 13.81 21.30
CA ALA A 47 25.83 13.04 21.10
C ALA A 47 25.99 12.54 19.65
N GLY A 48 24.91 12.02 19.05
CA GLY A 48 24.90 11.54 17.65
C GLY A 48 25.11 12.68 16.64
N LEU A 49 24.70 13.90 16.99
CA LEU A 49 24.95 15.10 16.20
C LEU A 49 26.33 15.74 16.49
N GLY A 50 27.13 15.17 17.40
CA GLY A 50 28.45 15.67 17.75
C GLY A 50 28.41 17.01 18.54
N LEU A 51 27.27 17.31 19.16
CA LEU A 51 27.08 18.49 19.97
C LEU A 51 27.46 18.22 21.42
N SER A 52 28.29 19.08 21.99
CA SER A 52 28.74 18.98 23.38
C SER A 52 28.47 20.29 24.14
N THR A 53 28.46 20.17 25.47
CA THR A 53 28.36 21.36 26.34
C THR A 53 29.66 22.13 26.30
N ILE A 54 29.58 23.47 26.19
CA ILE A 54 30.72 24.35 26.35
C ILE A 54 30.93 24.55 27.85
N ALA A 55 32.13 24.30 28.33
CA ALA A 55 32.49 24.51 29.73
C ALA A 55 32.36 25.99 30.13
N ALA A 56 32.23 26.22 31.46
CA ALA A 56 32.17 27.59 31.99
C ALA A 56 33.42 28.39 31.55
N GLY A 57 33.21 29.59 31.04
CA GLY A 57 34.28 30.43 30.47
C GLY A 57 34.70 30.08 29.04
N GLY A 58 34.20 29.01 28.43
CA GLY A 58 34.56 28.60 27.07
C GLY A 58 34.17 29.59 26.00
N PHE A 59 33.14 30.39 26.21
CA PHE A 59 32.75 31.50 25.32
C PHE A 59 33.72 32.69 25.34
N GLN A 60 34.71 32.70 26.23
CA GLN A 60 35.79 33.71 26.25
C GLN A 60 36.97 33.28 25.38
N ASN A 61 36.97 32.07 24.87
CA ASN A 61 38.06 31.53 24.06
C ASN A 61 37.60 31.39 22.58
N ALA A 62 38.22 32.11 21.69
CA ALA A 62 37.91 32.10 20.24
C ALA A 62 37.98 30.67 19.64
N SER A 63 38.94 29.86 20.05
CA SER A 63 39.07 28.48 19.56
C SER A 63 37.89 27.60 19.97
N THR A 64 37.38 27.76 21.19
CA THR A 64 36.20 26.99 21.67
C THR A 64 34.94 27.41 20.92
N ILE A 65 34.80 28.69 20.63
CA ILE A 65 33.66 29.22 19.85
C ILE A 65 33.71 28.65 18.42
N THR A 66 34.87 28.71 17.75
CA THR A 66 35.01 28.15 16.38
C THR A 66 34.77 26.67 16.33
N THR A 67 35.18 25.90 17.33
CA THR A 67 34.89 24.46 17.44
C THR A 67 33.39 24.20 17.59
N ALA A 68 32.71 24.96 18.44
CA ALA A 68 31.28 24.86 18.65
C ALA A 68 30.49 25.21 17.38
N GLU A 69 30.88 26.27 16.70
CA GLU A 69 30.30 26.71 15.42
C GLU A 69 30.45 25.61 14.35
N SER A 70 31.64 25.05 14.24
CA SER A 70 31.92 23.95 13.31
C SER A 70 31.06 22.70 13.61
N ALA A 71 30.90 22.34 14.89
CA ALA A 71 30.06 21.25 15.30
C ALA A 71 28.57 21.49 14.97
N ILE A 72 28.07 22.70 15.19
CA ILE A 72 26.69 23.09 14.84
C ILE A 72 26.49 23.02 13.32
N ASN A 73 27.39 23.53 12.52
CA ASN A 73 27.31 23.48 11.06
C ASN A 73 27.35 22.06 10.55
N ALA A 74 28.18 21.19 11.11
CA ALA A 74 28.20 19.77 10.79
C ALA A 74 26.88 19.08 11.15
N ALA A 75 26.33 19.36 12.34
CA ALA A 75 25.02 18.84 12.77
C ALA A 75 23.91 19.26 11.81
N ILE A 76 23.86 20.53 11.41
CA ILE A 76 22.88 21.02 10.41
C ILE A 76 23.04 20.28 9.08
N GLY A 77 24.27 20.05 8.64
CA GLY A 77 24.56 19.28 7.43
C GLY A 77 24.03 17.85 7.52
N THR A 78 24.28 17.18 8.65
CA THR A 78 23.78 15.82 8.91
C THR A 78 22.24 15.75 8.91
N VAL A 79 21.57 16.71 9.57
CA VAL A 79 20.10 16.78 9.59
C VAL A 79 19.54 16.97 8.18
N ARG A 80 20.12 17.85 7.38
CA ARG A 80 19.69 18.09 5.99
C ARG A 80 19.84 16.84 5.12
N ALA A 81 21.00 16.20 5.15
CA ALA A 81 21.26 14.98 4.37
C ALA A 81 20.26 13.85 4.73
N GLN A 82 19.99 13.71 6.03
CA GLN A 82 19.02 12.69 6.46
C GLN A 82 17.59 13.05 6.10
N THR A 83 17.23 14.34 6.12
CA THR A 83 15.91 14.79 5.67
C THR A 83 15.69 14.48 4.18
N GLU A 84 16.71 14.66 3.34
CA GLU A 84 16.68 14.27 1.93
C GLU A 84 16.51 12.76 1.77
N THR A 85 17.24 11.96 2.55
CA THR A 85 17.12 10.49 2.54
C THR A 85 15.72 10.04 2.94
N PHE A 86 15.16 10.58 4.01
CA PHE A 86 13.80 10.26 4.44
C PHE A 86 12.75 10.73 3.43
N GLY A 87 12.96 11.90 2.82
CA GLY A 87 12.11 12.41 1.74
C GLY A 87 12.08 11.48 0.54
N THR A 88 13.24 10.98 0.11
CA THR A 88 13.36 10.01 -0.99
C THR A 88 12.67 8.68 -0.64
N ASN A 89 12.88 8.17 0.56
CA ASN A 89 12.22 6.95 1.02
C ASN A 89 10.69 7.12 1.08
N SER A 90 10.21 8.25 1.59
CA SER A 90 8.78 8.58 1.62
C SER A 90 8.18 8.64 0.21
N SER A 91 8.87 9.29 -0.74
CA SER A 91 8.45 9.35 -2.14
C SER A 91 8.40 7.96 -2.79
N THR A 92 9.38 7.11 -2.49
CA THR A 92 9.40 5.71 -2.97
C THR A 92 8.20 4.92 -2.45
N ILE A 93 7.89 5.06 -1.15
CA ILE A 93 6.72 4.39 -0.55
C ILE A 93 5.43 4.90 -1.17
N GLN A 94 5.26 6.21 -1.35
CA GLN A 94 4.07 6.79 -1.99
C GLN A 94 3.89 6.27 -3.42
N THR A 95 4.94 6.26 -4.22
CA THR A 95 4.91 5.74 -5.60
C THR A 95 4.49 4.26 -5.61
N ARG A 96 5.00 3.46 -4.68
CA ARG A 96 4.62 2.05 -4.54
C ARG A 96 3.16 1.88 -4.14
N GLN A 97 2.69 2.66 -3.17
CA GLN A 97 1.28 2.64 -2.76
C GLN A 97 0.34 3.01 -3.90
N ASP A 98 0.69 4.00 -4.70
CA ASP A 98 -0.11 4.42 -5.85
C ASP A 98 -0.12 3.34 -6.94
N PHE A 99 1.02 2.69 -7.18
CA PHE A 99 1.09 1.54 -8.08
C PHE A 99 0.20 0.39 -7.60
N GLU A 100 0.27 0.03 -6.32
CA GLU A 100 -0.55 -1.04 -5.75
C GLU A 100 -2.05 -0.73 -5.83
N LYS A 101 -2.47 0.51 -5.52
CA LYS A 101 -3.87 0.94 -5.68
C LYS A 101 -4.34 0.82 -7.12
N ASN A 102 -3.52 1.26 -8.08
CA ASN A 102 -3.86 1.14 -9.50
C ASN A 102 -3.96 -0.31 -9.95
N MET A 103 -3.06 -1.17 -9.46
CA MET A 103 -3.10 -2.62 -9.72
C MET A 103 -4.37 -3.26 -9.16
N ILE A 104 -4.72 -2.95 -7.91
CA ILE A 104 -5.96 -3.43 -7.27
C ILE A 104 -7.18 -3.00 -8.09
N ASN A 105 -7.26 -1.74 -8.50
CA ASN A 105 -8.38 -1.23 -9.31
C ASN A 105 -8.46 -1.95 -10.66
N THR A 106 -7.34 -2.19 -11.30
CA THR A 106 -7.27 -2.93 -12.58
C THR A 106 -7.74 -4.37 -12.42
N LEU A 107 -7.27 -5.06 -11.38
CA LEU A 107 -7.68 -6.42 -11.07
C LEU A 107 -9.17 -6.52 -10.71
N GLN A 108 -9.69 -5.58 -9.93
CA GLN A 108 -11.12 -5.51 -9.61
C GLN A 108 -11.98 -5.28 -10.84
N THR A 109 -11.54 -4.37 -11.73
CA THR A 109 -12.23 -4.13 -13.00
C THR A 109 -12.19 -5.37 -13.89
N GLY A 110 -11.04 -6.03 -13.99
CA GLY A 110 -10.89 -7.29 -14.73
C GLY A 110 -11.80 -8.39 -14.19
N ALA A 111 -11.81 -8.58 -12.87
CA ALA A 111 -12.68 -9.56 -12.21
C ALA A 111 -14.16 -9.27 -12.44
N SER A 112 -14.56 -7.99 -12.33
CA SER A 112 -15.95 -7.56 -12.60
C SER A 112 -16.34 -7.84 -14.04
N ASN A 113 -15.47 -7.56 -15.00
CA ASN A 113 -15.74 -7.80 -16.42
C ASN A 113 -15.87 -9.31 -16.72
N LEU A 114 -15.08 -10.16 -16.08
CA LEU A 114 -15.19 -11.62 -16.22
C LEU A 114 -16.52 -12.13 -15.68
N VAL A 115 -16.94 -11.65 -14.52
CA VAL A 115 -18.24 -12.03 -13.93
C VAL A 115 -19.42 -11.56 -14.80
N LEU A 116 -19.35 -10.34 -15.35
CA LEU A 116 -20.39 -9.81 -16.25
C LEU A 116 -20.46 -10.61 -17.57
N ALA A 117 -19.33 -11.04 -18.12
CA ALA A 117 -19.30 -11.88 -19.31
C ALA A 117 -19.96 -13.26 -19.04
N ASP A 118 -19.69 -13.89 -17.90
CA ASP A 118 -20.33 -15.14 -17.48
C ASP A 118 -21.85 -14.98 -17.28
N GLN A 119 -22.30 -13.88 -16.69
CA GLN A 119 -23.72 -13.60 -16.52
C GLN A 119 -24.46 -13.45 -17.87
N ASN A 120 -23.85 -12.81 -18.85
CA ASN A 120 -24.43 -12.70 -20.19
C ASN A 120 -24.55 -14.06 -20.89
N GLN A 121 -23.55 -14.90 -20.76
CA GLN A 121 -23.55 -16.26 -21.30
C GLN A 121 -24.60 -17.12 -20.61
N GLU A 122 -24.72 -17.06 -19.30
CA GLU A 122 -25.70 -17.79 -18.53
C GLU A 122 -27.14 -17.32 -18.85
N SER A 123 -27.34 -16.02 -19.02
CA SER A 123 -28.65 -15.48 -19.45
C SER A 123 -29.04 -15.97 -20.84
N ALA A 124 -28.09 -16.05 -21.77
CA ALA A 124 -28.33 -16.60 -23.11
C ALA A 124 -28.67 -18.10 -23.04
N ASN A 125 -27.97 -18.87 -22.22
CA ASN A 125 -28.26 -20.29 -21.97
C ASN A 125 -29.65 -20.53 -21.38
N LEU A 126 -30.02 -19.70 -20.36
CA LEU A 126 -31.36 -19.73 -19.77
C LEU A 126 -32.47 -19.46 -20.80
N LEU A 127 -32.30 -18.46 -21.65
CA LEU A 127 -33.25 -18.13 -22.71
C LEU A 127 -33.37 -19.28 -23.72
N THR A 128 -32.25 -19.89 -24.07
CA THR A 128 -32.24 -21.07 -24.97
C THR A 128 -32.99 -22.24 -24.34
N LEU A 129 -32.73 -22.56 -23.08
CA LEU A 129 -33.43 -23.62 -22.36
C LEU A 129 -34.94 -23.36 -22.21
N GLN A 130 -35.35 -22.14 -21.92
CA GLN A 130 -36.77 -21.77 -21.87
C GLN A 130 -37.43 -21.91 -23.24
N THR A 131 -36.74 -21.53 -24.32
CA THR A 131 -37.24 -21.70 -25.68
C THR A 131 -37.40 -23.20 -26.03
N GLN A 132 -36.43 -24.04 -25.67
CA GLN A 132 -36.51 -25.51 -25.85
C GLN A 132 -37.69 -26.10 -25.09
N GLN A 133 -37.86 -25.74 -23.82
CA GLN A 133 -39.02 -26.20 -23.04
C GLN A 133 -40.35 -25.82 -23.69
N GLN A 134 -40.48 -24.61 -24.19
CA GLN A 134 -41.69 -24.14 -24.85
C GLN A 134 -41.96 -24.90 -26.15
N LEU A 135 -40.91 -25.22 -26.91
CA LEU A 135 -41.03 -26.03 -28.10
C LEU A 135 -41.44 -27.50 -27.78
N GLU A 136 -40.86 -28.07 -26.75
CA GLU A 136 -41.20 -29.44 -26.29
C GLU A 136 -42.68 -29.53 -25.82
N ILE A 137 -43.16 -28.54 -25.06
CA ILE A 137 -44.56 -28.50 -24.64
C ILE A 137 -45.46 -28.33 -25.85
N SER A 138 -45.10 -27.50 -26.81
CA SER A 138 -45.88 -27.31 -28.06
C SER A 138 -45.90 -28.57 -28.89
N ALA A 139 -44.76 -29.25 -29.07
CA ALA A 139 -44.65 -30.52 -29.78
C ALA A 139 -45.49 -31.64 -29.12
N LEU A 140 -45.44 -31.71 -27.75
CA LEU A 140 -46.26 -32.67 -27.01
C LEU A 140 -47.78 -32.40 -27.17
N SER A 141 -48.17 -31.12 -27.19
CA SER A 141 -49.56 -30.71 -27.44
C SER A 141 -50.05 -31.12 -28.82
N ILE A 142 -49.24 -30.90 -29.86
CA ILE A 142 -49.52 -31.27 -31.25
C ILE A 142 -49.62 -32.84 -31.35
N ALA A 143 -48.70 -33.57 -30.72
CA ALA A 143 -48.72 -35.03 -30.70
C ALA A 143 -50.01 -35.59 -30.03
N ASN A 144 -50.40 -34.97 -28.91
CA ASN A 144 -51.65 -35.33 -28.24
C ASN A 144 -52.88 -35.04 -29.09
N GLN A 145 -52.93 -33.90 -29.79
CA GLN A 145 -53.98 -33.56 -30.74
C GLN A 145 -54.05 -34.55 -31.91
N ALA A 146 -52.91 -34.92 -32.45
CA ALA A 146 -52.82 -35.93 -33.51
C ALA A 146 -53.35 -37.27 -33.05
N ASN A 147 -52.95 -37.74 -31.85
CA ASN A 147 -53.47 -38.98 -31.26
C ASN A 147 -54.99 -38.94 -31.05
N GLN A 148 -55.53 -37.85 -30.56
CA GLN A 148 -56.98 -37.68 -30.40
C GLN A 148 -57.71 -37.67 -31.75
N SER A 149 -57.12 -37.11 -32.79
CA SER A 149 -57.70 -37.11 -34.14
C SER A 149 -57.74 -38.52 -34.74
N VAL A 150 -56.68 -39.31 -34.50
CA VAL A 150 -56.65 -40.73 -34.93
C VAL A 150 -57.70 -41.53 -34.19
N LEU A 151 -57.87 -41.37 -32.85
CA LEU A 151 -58.87 -42.05 -32.06
C LEU A 151 -60.32 -41.72 -32.48
N LYS A 152 -60.55 -40.53 -33.07
CA LYS A 152 -61.88 -40.15 -33.61
C LYS A 152 -62.18 -40.74 -34.99
N LEU A 153 -61.17 -41.29 -35.67
CA LEU A 153 -61.37 -41.95 -36.98
C LEU A 153 -61.76 -43.44 -36.83
N PHE A 154 -61.57 -44.03 -35.67
CA PHE A 154 -62.00 -45.39 -35.37
C PHE A 154 -63.22 -45.35 -34.46
N PRO A 155 -64.42 -45.62 -34.97
CA PRO A 155 -65.66 -45.65 -34.21
C PRO A 155 -65.67 -46.80 -33.24
#